data_e58c401a344eadfa13d1cbdd8d51b39b
#
_entry.id   e58c401a344eadfa13d1cbdd8d51b39b
#
_cell.length_a   1.000
_cell.length_b   1.000
_cell.length_c   1.000
_cell.angle_alpha   90.00
_cell.angle_beta   90.00
_cell.angle_gamma   90.00
#
_symmetry.space_group_name_H-M   'P 1'
#
loop_
_entity.id
_entity.type
_entity.pdbx_description
1 polymer ?
#
loop_
_entity_poly.entity_id
_entity_poly.type
_entity_poly.pdbx_seq_one_letter_code
_entity_poly.pdbx_strand_id
1 'polypeptide(L)'
;MDTKPVFHGSDIEKICSYYNLKKENIVKFGANVNPLGLSQKAGRAIAEHVDILSSYPDREYTSLRNTISSYCNIPADFILPGNGSSELISLLIQERAPKHTLILGPTYSEYSRELSFSGSTQEYYHLQESNDFEPDIPDLCRKLEPVSYTHLRAHE
;
A
#
# COMPACT_ATOMS: atom_id res chain seq x y z
N MET A 1 30.79 -8.75 1.46
CA MET A 1 30.12 -7.53 1.99
C MET A 1 28.83 -8.03 2.62
N ASP A 2 28.74 -7.96 3.96
CA ASP A 2 27.47 -8.28 4.63
C ASP A 2 26.44 -7.22 4.28
N THR A 3 25.56 -7.56 3.36
CA THR A 3 24.41 -6.72 3.06
C THR A 3 23.46 -6.81 4.26
N LYS A 4 23.28 -5.70 4.98
CA LYS A 4 22.28 -5.63 6.05
C LYS A 4 20.92 -6.07 5.48
N PRO A 5 20.19 -6.94 6.20
CA PRO A 5 18.85 -7.33 5.75
C PRO A 5 17.94 -6.10 5.71
N VAL A 6 17.12 -6.00 4.67
CA VAL A 6 16.08 -4.98 4.58
C VAL A 6 14.88 -5.47 5.40
N PHE A 7 14.50 -4.71 6.41
CA PHE A 7 13.33 -5.00 7.24
C PHE A 7 12.15 -4.12 6.82
N HIS A 8 10.96 -4.70 6.79
CA HIS A 8 9.73 -3.93 6.72
C HIS A 8 9.44 -3.31 8.10
N GLY A 9 8.82 -2.12 8.15
CA GLY A 9 8.53 -1.42 9.41
C GLY A 9 7.69 -2.21 10.42
N SER A 10 6.97 -3.26 9.99
CA SER A 10 6.20 -4.18 10.84
C SER A 10 6.99 -5.41 11.32
N ASP A 11 8.21 -5.64 10.83
CA ASP A 11 9.03 -6.84 11.11
C ASP A 11 9.72 -6.81 12.49
N ILE A 12 8.99 -6.40 13.53
CA ILE A 12 9.55 -6.20 14.89
C ILE A 12 10.20 -7.48 15.42
N GLU A 13 9.60 -8.64 15.22
CA GLU A 13 10.13 -9.91 15.69
C GLU A 13 11.45 -10.25 15.01
N LYS A 14 11.58 -10.02 13.71
CA LYS A 14 12.81 -10.21 12.95
C LYS A 14 13.90 -9.22 13.38
N ILE A 15 13.52 -7.96 13.60
CA ILE A 15 14.43 -6.91 14.08
C ILE A 15 14.94 -7.27 15.48
N CYS A 16 14.06 -7.65 16.40
CA CYS A 16 14.42 -8.11 17.75
C CYS A 16 15.42 -9.26 17.70
N SER A 17 15.15 -10.27 16.87
CA SER A 17 16.03 -11.42 16.71
C SER A 17 17.39 -11.05 16.12
N TYR A 18 17.40 -10.26 15.06
CA TYR A 18 18.65 -9.89 14.36
C TYR A 18 19.59 -9.03 15.21
N TYR A 19 19.02 -8.07 15.94
CA TYR A 19 19.80 -7.15 16.80
C TYR A 19 19.87 -7.58 18.26
N ASN A 20 19.33 -8.72 18.63
CA ASN A 20 19.24 -9.22 20.01
C ASN A 20 18.62 -8.18 20.97
N LEU A 21 17.52 -7.57 20.56
CA LEU A 21 16.81 -6.54 21.32
C LEU A 21 15.53 -7.09 21.94
N LYS A 22 15.13 -6.50 23.07
CA LYS A 22 13.81 -6.77 23.66
C LYS A 22 12.76 -5.85 23.03
N LYS A 23 11.58 -6.39 22.76
CA LYS A 23 10.47 -5.68 22.08
C LYS A 23 10.05 -4.40 22.82
N GLU A 24 10.09 -4.41 24.14
CA GLU A 24 9.78 -3.27 25.01
C GLU A 24 10.77 -2.10 24.89
N ASN A 25 11.96 -2.35 24.38
CA ASN A 25 13.01 -1.34 24.19
C ASN A 25 13.00 -0.72 22.79
N ILE A 26 12.02 -1.07 21.93
CA ILE A 26 11.95 -0.58 20.56
C ILE A 26 10.86 0.49 20.46
N VAL A 27 11.26 1.69 20.03
CA VAL A 27 10.33 2.75 19.63
C VAL A 27 10.04 2.61 18.14
N LYS A 28 8.77 2.45 17.78
CA LYS A 28 8.32 2.19 16.42
C LYS A 28 8.07 3.48 15.65
N PHE A 29 8.84 3.71 14.61
CA PHE A 29 8.60 4.79 13.64
C PHE A 29 8.38 4.26 12.20
N GLY A 30 8.34 2.94 12.04
CA GLY A 30 8.32 2.28 10.73
C GLY A 30 6.94 1.88 10.22
N ALA A 31 5.86 2.14 10.98
CA ALA A 31 4.49 1.83 10.56
C ALA A 31 3.55 2.94 11.01
N ASN A 32 2.62 3.32 10.12
CA ASN A 32 1.59 4.33 10.39
C ASN A 32 0.47 3.72 11.25
N VAL A 33 0.78 3.43 12.51
CA VAL A 33 -0.19 2.92 13.47
C VAL A 33 -0.57 4.03 14.43
N ASN A 34 -1.87 4.27 14.60
CA ASN A 34 -2.36 5.27 15.54
C ASN A 34 -1.93 4.92 16.98
N PRO A 35 -1.07 5.73 17.62
CA PRO A 35 -0.59 5.45 18.99
C PRO A 35 -1.70 5.52 20.03
N LEU A 36 -2.83 6.18 19.75
CA LEU A 36 -3.99 6.25 20.61
C LEU A 36 -4.87 4.99 20.52
N GLY A 37 -4.53 4.04 19.63
CA GLY A 37 -5.26 2.80 19.43
C GLY A 37 -6.56 2.96 18.63
N LEU A 38 -7.44 1.97 18.76
CA LEU A 38 -8.72 1.94 18.06
C LEU A 38 -9.69 2.98 18.66
N SER A 39 -10.44 3.65 17.79
CA SER A 39 -11.55 4.51 18.20
C SER A 39 -12.55 3.72 19.08
N GLN A 40 -12.96 4.28 20.23
CA GLN A 40 -13.94 3.64 21.11
C GLN A 40 -15.29 3.41 20.44
N LYS A 41 -15.70 4.28 19.50
CA LYS A 41 -16.92 4.10 18.71
C LYS A 41 -16.79 2.90 17.77
N ALA A 42 -15.65 2.80 17.07
CA ALA A 42 -15.39 1.66 16.17
C ALA A 42 -15.31 0.34 16.96
N GLY A 43 -14.63 0.33 18.11
CA GLY A 43 -14.56 -0.86 18.97
C GLY A 43 -15.93 -1.34 19.46
N ARG A 44 -16.80 -0.42 19.87
CA ARG A 44 -18.18 -0.75 20.24
C ARG A 44 -18.97 -1.29 19.06
N ALA A 45 -18.93 -0.62 17.91
CA ALA A 45 -19.63 -1.08 16.71
C ALA A 45 -19.21 -2.50 16.29
N ILE A 46 -17.92 -2.84 16.38
CA ILE A 46 -17.42 -4.20 16.11
C ILE A 46 -18.01 -5.20 17.12
N ALA A 47 -17.98 -4.87 18.41
CA ALA A 47 -18.47 -5.74 19.46
C ALA A 47 -19.99 -6.00 19.38
N GLU A 48 -20.76 -4.97 18.99
CA GLU A 48 -22.22 -5.03 18.84
C GLU A 48 -22.66 -5.81 17.58
N HIS A 49 -21.78 -6.04 16.62
CA HIS A 49 -22.11 -6.67 15.32
C HIS A 49 -21.25 -7.93 15.04
N VAL A 50 -20.70 -8.55 16.07
CA VAL A 50 -19.90 -9.79 15.94
C VAL A 50 -20.70 -10.95 15.30
N ASP A 51 -22.01 -10.96 15.48
CA ASP A 51 -22.92 -11.96 14.93
C ASP A 51 -22.91 -12.01 13.39
N ILE A 52 -22.55 -10.91 12.71
CA ILE A 52 -22.43 -10.90 11.25
C ILE A 52 -21.40 -11.90 10.72
N LEU A 53 -20.43 -12.31 11.56
CA LEU A 53 -19.43 -13.31 11.18
C LEU A 53 -20.02 -14.71 10.92
N SER A 54 -21.26 -14.96 11.37
CA SER A 54 -21.99 -16.20 11.08
C SER A 54 -22.66 -16.22 9.70
N SER A 55 -22.59 -15.12 8.95
CA SER A 55 -23.23 -14.96 7.64
C SER A 55 -22.22 -14.72 6.55
N TYR A 56 -22.56 -15.09 5.31
CA TYR A 56 -21.76 -14.68 4.16
C TYR A 56 -21.84 -13.16 3.96
N PRO A 57 -20.70 -12.50 3.68
CA PRO A 57 -20.69 -11.07 3.39
C PRO A 57 -21.39 -10.75 2.08
N ASP A 58 -21.88 -9.52 1.97
CA ASP A 58 -22.36 -8.96 0.71
C ASP A 58 -21.19 -8.83 -0.28
N ARG A 59 -21.23 -9.61 -1.37
CA ARG A 59 -20.16 -9.64 -2.38
C ARG A 59 -20.02 -8.34 -3.17
N GLU A 60 -21.10 -7.58 -3.27
CA GLU A 60 -21.12 -6.31 -4.00
C GLU A 60 -20.75 -5.13 -3.11
N TYR A 61 -20.55 -5.38 -1.80
CA TYR A 61 -20.27 -4.33 -0.82
C TYR A 61 -21.28 -3.16 -0.86
N THR A 62 -22.54 -3.44 -1.15
CA THR A 62 -23.57 -2.43 -1.45
C THR A 62 -23.71 -1.41 -0.33
N SER A 63 -23.86 -1.87 0.91
CA SER A 63 -24.01 -1.00 2.07
C SER A 63 -22.74 -0.17 2.33
N LEU A 64 -21.58 -0.80 2.24
CA LEU A 64 -20.28 -0.14 2.43
C LEU A 64 -20.03 0.93 1.36
N ARG A 65 -20.25 0.59 0.07
CA ARG A 65 -20.08 1.53 -1.04
C ARG A 65 -20.99 2.74 -0.92
N ASN A 66 -22.25 2.53 -0.53
CA ASN A 66 -23.20 3.62 -0.30
C ASN A 66 -22.80 4.53 0.88
N THR A 67 -22.28 3.94 1.95
CA THR A 67 -21.78 4.70 3.10
C THR A 67 -20.56 5.55 2.72
N ILE A 68 -19.59 4.97 2.01
CA ILE A 68 -18.42 5.70 1.50
C ILE A 68 -18.86 6.79 0.50
N SER A 69 -19.78 6.46 -0.40
CA SER A 69 -20.35 7.41 -1.36
C SER A 69 -20.90 8.66 -0.67
N SER A 70 -21.69 8.45 0.38
CA SER A 70 -22.25 9.55 1.18
C SER A 70 -21.19 10.36 1.91
N TYR A 71 -20.14 9.68 2.41
CA TYR A 71 -19.04 10.34 3.13
C TYR A 71 -18.13 11.13 2.21
N CYS A 72 -17.78 10.57 1.05
CA CYS A 72 -16.85 11.19 0.10
C CYS A 72 -17.52 12.07 -0.96
N ASN A 73 -18.86 12.06 -1.03
CA ASN A 73 -19.64 12.71 -2.09
C ASN A 73 -19.20 12.25 -3.51
N ILE A 74 -19.01 10.94 -3.69
CA ILE A 74 -18.65 10.30 -4.96
C ILE A 74 -19.67 9.21 -5.25
N PRO A 75 -20.15 9.03 -6.50
CA PRO A 75 -21.08 7.96 -6.82
C PRO A 75 -20.54 6.58 -6.43
N ALA A 76 -21.41 5.72 -5.87
CA ALA A 76 -21.03 4.39 -5.38
C ALA A 76 -20.37 3.50 -6.46
N ASP A 77 -20.70 3.71 -7.73
CA ASP A 77 -20.15 2.96 -8.87
C ASP A 77 -18.68 3.27 -9.14
N PHE A 78 -18.15 4.36 -8.60
CA PHE A 78 -16.74 4.72 -8.68
C PHE A 78 -15.93 4.31 -7.43
N ILE A 79 -16.53 3.49 -6.54
CA ILE A 79 -15.92 3.06 -5.29
C ILE A 79 -15.63 1.57 -5.35
N LEU A 80 -14.38 1.20 -5.20
CA LEU A 80 -13.92 -0.17 -5.02
C LEU A 80 -13.32 -0.32 -3.62
N PRO A 81 -13.99 -0.97 -2.68
CA PRO A 81 -13.42 -1.25 -1.37
C PRO A 81 -12.44 -2.43 -1.41
N GLY A 82 -11.43 -2.40 -0.55
CA GLY A 82 -10.45 -3.48 -0.42
C GLY A 82 -9.85 -3.56 0.99
N ASN A 83 -9.17 -4.65 1.29
CA ASN A 83 -8.46 -4.86 2.55
C ASN A 83 -7.13 -4.11 2.55
N GLY A 84 -7.20 -2.80 2.61
CA GLY A 84 -6.06 -1.90 2.50
C GLY A 84 -5.59 -1.69 1.07
N SER A 85 -4.61 -0.79 0.92
CA SER A 85 -4.06 -0.41 -0.38
C SER A 85 -3.35 -1.56 -1.10
N SER A 86 -2.76 -2.51 -0.37
CA SER A 86 -2.04 -3.65 -0.98
C SER A 86 -2.95 -4.52 -1.85
N GLU A 87 -4.19 -4.82 -1.39
CA GLU A 87 -5.15 -5.56 -2.21
C GLU A 87 -5.54 -4.78 -3.46
N LEU A 88 -5.82 -3.49 -3.32
CA LEU A 88 -6.20 -2.65 -4.46
C LEU A 88 -5.07 -2.49 -5.49
N ILE A 89 -3.82 -2.39 -5.02
CA ILE A 89 -2.63 -2.38 -5.88
C ILE A 89 -2.53 -3.71 -6.64
N SER A 90 -2.69 -4.83 -5.93
CA SER A 90 -2.64 -6.16 -6.53
C SER A 90 -3.72 -6.33 -7.61
N LEU A 91 -4.97 -5.95 -7.32
CA LEU A 91 -6.07 -6.00 -8.27
C LEU A 91 -5.81 -5.14 -9.51
N LEU A 92 -5.30 -3.91 -9.32
CA LEU A 92 -4.97 -3.02 -10.41
C LEU A 92 -3.87 -3.61 -11.32
N ILE A 93 -2.83 -4.18 -10.72
CA ILE A 93 -1.73 -4.80 -11.47
C ILE A 93 -2.21 -6.03 -12.22
N GLN A 94 -3.05 -6.87 -11.61
CA GLN A 94 -3.63 -8.05 -12.25
C GLN A 94 -4.53 -7.67 -13.44
N GLU A 95 -5.37 -6.66 -13.28
CA GLU A 95 -6.26 -6.17 -14.35
C GLU A 95 -5.46 -5.57 -15.51
N ARG A 96 -4.42 -4.80 -15.23
CA ARG A 96 -3.60 -4.15 -16.26
C ARG A 96 -2.57 -5.07 -16.90
N ALA A 97 -2.11 -6.08 -16.17
CA ALA A 97 -1.11 -7.04 -16.58
C ALA A 97 0.10 -6.40 -17.33
N PRO A 98 0.76 -5.40 -16.74
CA PRO A 98 1.79 -4.63 -17.43
C PRO A 98 3.01 -5.50 -17.72
N LYS A 99 3.57 -5.39 -18.93
CA LYS A 99 4.81 -6.10 -19.31
C LYS A 99 6.06 -5.36 -18.82
N HIS A 100 6.04 -4.05 -18.90
CA HIS A 100 7.12 -3.16 -18.47
C HIS A 100 6.55 -2.07 -17.58
N THR A 101 7.16 -1.85 -16.43
CA THR A 101 6.70 -0.86 -15.45
C THR A 101 7.85 0.01 -14.98
N LEU A 102 7.65 1.31 -15.01
CA LEU A 102 8.56 2.30 -14.44
C LEU A 102 8.04 2.67 -13.04
N ILE A 103 8.90 2.52 -12.03
CA ILE A 103 8.62 2.83 -10.63
C ILE A 103 9.41 4.08 -10.24
N LEU A 104 8.74 5.12 -9.78
CA LEU A 104 9.40 6.29 -9.20
C LEU A 104 9.83 5.96 -7.77
N GLY A 105 11.13 6.03 -7.51
CA GLY A 105 11.72 5.74 -6.21
C GLY A 105 12.44 6.95 -5.60
N PRO A 106 12.50 7.04 -4.26
CA PRO A 106 11.98 6.08 -3.29
C PRO A 106 10.45 6.06 -3.20
N THR A 107 9.86 4.88 -3.01
CA THR A 107 8.41 4.69 -2.95
C THR A 107 8.03 3.46 -2.11
N TYR A 108 6.74 3.22 -1.96
CA TYR A 108 6.19 2.09 -1.22
C TYR A 108 6.59 0.75 -1.83
N SER A 109 7.15 -0.15 -1.02
CA SER A 109 7.73 -1.41 -1.47
C SER A 109 6.72 -2.40 -2.08
N GLU A 110 5.44 -2.26 -1.73
CA GLU A 110 4.40 -3.17 -2.23
C GLU A 110 4.19 -3.08 -3.74
N TYR A 111 4.48 -1.93 -4.36
CA TYR A 111 4.41 -1.82 -5.82
C TYR A 111 5.35 -2.80 -6.52
N SER A 112 6.61 -2.79 -6.12
CA SER A 112 7.60 -3.71 -6.68
C SER A 112 7.29 -5.17 -6.35
N ARG A 113 6.81 -5.43 -5.14
CA ARG A 113 6.41 -6.76 -4.70
C ARG A 113 5.28 -7.31 -5.55
N GLU A 114 4.19 -6.58 -5.71
CA GLU A 114 3.03 -7.03 -6.49
C GLU A 114 3.36 -7.19 -7.98
N LEU A 115 4.17 -6.28 -8.53
CA LEU A 115 4.67 -6.38 -9.90
C LEU A 115 5.54 -7.62 -10.11
N SER A 116 6.31 -8.05 -9.10
CA SER A 116 7.11 -9.27 -9.20
C SER A 116 6.26 -10.53 -9.37
N PHE A 117 5.07 -10.56 -8.79
CA PHE A 117 4.12 -11.66 -8.97
C PHE A 117 3.44 -11.65 -10.33
N SER A 118 3.30 -10.50 -10.97
CA SER A 118 2.71 -10.39 -12.31
C SER A 118 3.68 -10.76 -13.44
N GLY A 119 4.98 -10.93 -13.14
CA GLY A 119 6.02 -11.17 -14.14
C GLY A 119 6.40 -9.92 -14.94
N SER A 120 6.02 -8.73 -14.49
CA SER A 120 6.39 -7.46 -15.10
C SER A 120 7.89 -7.20 -14.98
N THR A 121 8.50 -6.72 -16.06
CA THR A 121 9.86 -6.15 -16.01
C THR A 121 9.78 -4.79 -15.32
N GLN A 122 10.58 -4.60 -14.27
CA GLN A 122 10.57 -3.38 -13.47
C GLN A 122 11.82 -2.55 -13.73
N GLU A 123 11.63 -1.26 -13.95
CA GLU A 123 12.69 -0.26 -14.00
C GLU A 123 12.40 0.81 -12.95
N TYR A 124 13.46 1.34 -12.31
CA TYR A 124 13.32 2.40 -11.31
C TYR A 124 13.79 3.73 -11.89
N TYR A 125 12.97 4.76 -11.71
CA TYR A 125 13.35 6.15 -11.86
C TYR A 125 13.67 6.71 -10.48
N HIS A 126 14.98 6.85 -10.19
CA HIS A 126 15.44 7.30 -8.86
C HIS A 126 15.40 8.81 -8.76
N LEU A 127 14.50 9.31 -7.93
CA LEU A 127 14.45 10.71 -7.53
C LEU A 127 15.65 11.02 -6.62
N GLN A 128 16.23 12.19 -6.79
CA GLN A 128 17.46 12.58 -6.09
C GLN A 128 17.15 13.52 -4.93
N GLU A 129 17.71 13.25 -3.75
CA GLU A 129 17.61 14.13 -2.58
C GLU A 129 18.17 15.53 -2.87
N SER A 130 19.23 15.63 -3.69
CA SER A 130 19.80 16.91 -4.12
C SER A 130 18.86 17.80 -4.93
N ASN A 131 17.76 17.27 -5.41
CA ASN A 131 16.69 17.96 -6.13
C ASN A 131 15.35 17.85 -5.41
N ASP A 132 15.37 17.77 -4.08
CA ASP A 132 14.18 17.65 -3.22
C ASP A 132 13.21 16.55 -3.65
N PHE A 133 13.73 15.47 -4.24
CA PHE A 133 12.97 14.36 -4.82
C PHE A 133 11.98 14.79 -5.92
N GLU A 134 12.21 15.93 -6.56
CA GLU A 134 11.44 16.34 -7.72
C GLU A 134 11.91 15.61 -9.00
N PRO A 135 11.00 15.12 -9.84
CA PRO A 135 11.37 14.47 -11.09
C PRO A 135 11.78 15.52 -12.14
N ASP A 136 12.82 15.22 -12.93
CA ASP A 136 13.07 15.90 -14.20
C ASP A 136 12.02 15.43 -15.21
N ILE A 137 11.02 16.27 -15.46
CA ILE A 137 9.87 15.91 -16.30
C ILE A 137 10.27 15.56 -17.72
N PRO A 138 11.15 16.31 -18.43
CA PRO A 138 11.65 15.91 -19.74
C PRO A 138 12.34 14.55 -19.74
N ASP A 139 13.15 14.24 -18.73
CA ASP A 139 13.83 12.96 -18.63
C ASP A 139 12.85 11.83 -18.30
N LEU A 140 11.93 12.05 -17.38
CA LEU A 140 10.87 11.10 -17.04
C LEU A 140 10.02 10.75 -18.27
N CYS A 141 9.63 11.74 -19.07
CA CYS A 141 8.85 11.49 -20.28
C CYS A 141 9.62 10.61 -21.29
N ARG A 142 10.93 10.83 -21.48
CA ARG A 142 11.75 9.95 -22.32
C ARG A 142 11.79 8.51 -21.80
N LYS A 143 11.84 8.33 -20.49
CA LYS A 143 11.83 7.01 -19.84
C LYS A 143 10.48 6.31 -19.94
N LEU A 144 9.40 7.05 -20.10
CA LEU A 144 8.05 6.52 -20.23
C LEU A 144 7.72 5.97 -21.62
N GLU A 145 8.40 6.43 -22.68
CA GLU A 145 8.13 5.99 -24.06
C GLU A 145 8.16 4.46 -24.24
N PRO A 146 9.12 3.70 -23.66
CA PRO A 146 9.18 2.25 -23.83
C PRO A 146 8.34 1.46 -22.84
N VAL A 147 7.67 2.08 -21.83
CA VAL A 147 6.95 1.37 -20.78
C VAL A 147 5.47 1.23 -21.10
N SER A 148 4.88 0.11 -20.71
CA SER A 148 3.44 -0.18 -20.88
C SER A 148 2.58 0.30 -19.73
N TYR A 149 3.17 0.68 -18.61
CA TYR A 149 2.46 1.16 -17.41
C TYR A 149 3.37 2.03 -16.55
N THR A 150 2.85 3.18 -16.13
CA THR A 150 3.51 4.07 -15.19
C THR A 150 2.90 3.92 -13.81
N HIS A 151 3.74 3.84 -12.80
CA HIS A 151 3.31 3.81 -11.41
C HIS A 151 2.59 5.11 -11.04
N LEU A 152 1.36 4.99 -10.56
CA LEU A 152 0.62 6.07 -9.92
C LEU A 152 0.89 6.02 -8.41
N ARG A 153 1.45 7.09 -7.88
CA ARG A 153 1.57 7.24 -6.43
C ARG A 153 0.17 7.43 -5.84
N ALA A 154 -0.25 6.51 -4.97
CA ALA A 154 -1.40 6.75 -4.13
C ALA A 154 -1.02 7.83 -3.10
N HIS A 155 -1.79 8.92 -3.03
CA HIS A 155 -1.70 9.84 -1.91
C HIS A 155 -2.44 9.22 -0.74
N GLU A 156 -1.71 8.95 0.34
CA GLU A 156 -2.29 8.60 1.63
C GLU A 156 -2.78 9.87 2.34
#